data_c1dc1e3040405adb43d1039ad3517347
#
_entry.id   c1dc1e3040405adb43d1039ad3517347
#
_cell.length_a   1.000
_cell.length_b   1.000
_cell.length_c   1.000
_cell.angle_alpha   90.00
_cell.angle_beta   90.00
_cell.angle_gamma   90.00
#
_symmetry.space_group_name_H-M   'P 1'
#
loop_
_entity.id
_entity.type
_entity.pdbx_description
1 polymer ?
#
loop_
_entity_poly.entity_id
_entity_poly.type
_entity_poly.pdbx_seq_one_letter_code
_entity_poly.pdbx_strand_id
1 'polypeptide(L)'
;FAVLDRSDAECLARDDPGSVFPETYADAVNVGTGAEVVQIGRRSSAWYSGADRTPTTLIPHHVSIGGAVREVLDGVYSGQRVEADHLAILFAARGGEVPAIAELADELRANANGDTVTFVRNRNINYTNVCTYKCTFCGFSKGPLSLNLRGRPYLLDDEEIVARVVEAASRGATEVCLQGGIHPDFDGDYYVRVTKLVKEAVPTMHVHGFTALEVLEDSRRLGEPLESYLSRMKEAGLASLPGTAAEILHDDVRAILCPDKVTTDEWLMVHETAHSLGLRSNVTIMFGSVEHPEHWIAHILATRDLNDRTGGFTEFIPLPFVHMASPIYLQRRSRRGPAFRETLLVHAVA
;
A
#
# COMPACT_ATOMS: atom_id res chain seq x y z
N PHE A 1 -11.42 -1.17 3.51
CA PHE A 1 -11.61 -1.90 2.25
C PHE A 1 -13.10 -1.93 1.92
N ALA A 2 -13.53 -1.23 0.86
CA ALA A 2 -14.87 -1.39 0.32
C ALA A 2 -15.00 -2.84 -0.18
N VAL A 3 -16.02 -3.53 0.28
CA VAL A 3 -16.33 -4.87 -0.20
C VAL A 3 -17.13 -4.69 -1.47
N LEU A 4 -16.50 -4.88 -2.64
CA LEU A 4 -17.15 -4.81 -3.94
C LEU A 4 -18.11 -5.99 -4.12
N ASP A 5 -19.26 -5.78 -4.71
CA ASP A 5 -20.17 -6.87 -5.03
C ASP A 5 -19.77 -7.59 -6.34
N ARG A 6 -20.57 -8.56 -6.79
CA ARG A 6 -20.26 -9.34 -8.01
C ARG A 6 -20.25 -8.49 -9.27
N SER A 7 -21.12 -7.47 -9.35
CA SER A 7 -21.17 -6.55 -10.48
C SER A 7 -19.91 -5.70 -10.57
N ASP A 8 -19.35 -5.33 -9.43
CA ASP A 8 -18.10 -4.59 -9.33
C ASP A 8 -16.91 -5.43 -9.76
N ALA A 9 -16.89 -6.73 -9.38
CA ALA A 9 -15.85 -7.65 -9.80
C ALA A 9 -15.87 -7.88 -11.33
N GLU A 10 -17.04 -7.92 -11.94
CA GLU A 10 -17.19 -8.01 -13.39
C GLU A 10 -16.75 -6.71 -14.11
N CYS A 11 -16.98 -5.55 -13.51
CA CYS A 11 -16.45 -4.27 -13.98
C CYS A 11 -14.91 -4.22 -13.94
N LEU A 12 -14.31 -4.71 -12.88
CA LEU A 12 -12.84 -4.77 -12.74
C LEU A 12 -12.18 -5.74 -13.73
N ALA A 13 -12.93 -6.72 -14.24
CA ALA A 13 -12.45 -7.68 -15.22
C ALA A 13 -12.46 -7.16 -16.66
N ARG A 14 -13.10 -6.03 -16.92
CA ARG A 14 -13.10 -5.40 -18.24
C ARG A 14 -11.84 -4.55 -18.41
N ASP A 15 -11.23 -4.68 -19.59
CA ASP A 15 -10.04 -3.89 -19.98
C ASP A 15 -10.33 -2.38 -20.18
N ASP A 16 -11.55 -1.93 -19.88
CA ASP A 16 -11.95 -0.53 -19.98
C ASP A 16 -11.70 0.19 -18.64
N PRO A 17 -10.66 1.03 -18.55
CA PRO A 17 -10.38 1.81 -17.33
C PRO A 17 -11.49 2.82 -16.99
N GLY A 18 -12.43 3.07 -17.90
CA GLY A 18 -13.61 3.91 -17.68
C GLY A 18 -14.71 3.24 -16.85
N SER A 19 -14.71 1.90 -16.73
CA SER A 19 -15.76 1.13 -16.06
C SER A 19 -15.49 0.80 -14.59
N VAL A 20 -14.44 1.37 -14.00
CA VAL A 20 -14.02 1.09 -12.60
C VAL A 20 -15.06 1.55 -11.57
N PHE A 21 -15.97 2.45 -11.94
CA PHE A 21 -17.05 2.90 -11.06
C PHE A 21 -18.40 2.64 -11.74
N PRO A 22 -19.17 1.60 -11.35
CA PRO A 22 -20.53 1.41 -11.84
C PRO A 22 -21.41 2.62 -11.53
N GLU A 23 -22.34 2.93 -12.41
CA GLU A 23 -23.31 4.06 -12.21
C GLU A 23 -24.06 3.95 -10.86
N THR A 24 -24.28 2.73 -10.38
CA THR A 24 -24.91 2.48 -9.08
C THR A 24 -24.10 2.97 -7.88
N TYR A 25 -22.81 3.25 -8.05
CA TYR A 25 -21.98 3.87 -7.01
C TYR A 25 -22.06 5.40 -7.00
N ALA A 26 -22.49 6.01 -8.08
CA ALA A 26 -22.62 7.47 -8.16
C ALA A 26 -23.68 8.01 -7.19
N ASP A 27 -24.71 7.20 -6.88
CA ASP A 27 -25.80 7.56 -5.97
C ASP A 27 -25.49 7.23 -4.49
N ALA A 28 -24.46 6.43 -4.25
CA ALA A 28 -24.04 6.08 -2.92
C ALA A 28 -22.78 6.87 -2.59
N VAL A 29 -22.92 8.03 -1.97
CA VAL A 29 -21.80 8.49 -1.14
C VAL A 29 -21.20 9.85 -1.42
N ASN A 30 -21.56 10.70 -0.54
CA ASN A 30 -20.78 11.85 -0.12
C ASN A 30 -20.09 11.53 1.22
N VAL A 31 -19.00 10.80 1.23
CA VAL A 31 -18.27 10.45 2.47
C VAL A 31 -17.10 11.41 2.75
N GLY A 32 -17.01 12.50 2.01
CA GLY A 32 -15.97 13.50 2.24
C GLY A 32 -16.17 14.39 3.48
N THR A 33 -17.34 14.37 4.10
CA THR A 33 -17.70 15.35 5.14
C THR A 33 -18.31 14.76 6.40
N GLY A 34 -18.29 13.44 6.58
CA GLY A 34 -18.79 12.79 7.80
C GLY A 34 -20.32 12.81 7.96
N ALA A 35 -21.08 13.08 6.91
CA ALA A 35 -22.53 13.32 7.01
C ALA A 35 -23.41 12.14 6.58
N GLU A 36 -22.94 11.12 5.88
CA GLU A 36 -23.77 9.97 5.50
C GLU A 36 -23.04 8.63 5.72
N VAL A 37 -23.64 7.78 6.54
CA VAL A 37 -23.22 6.39 6.70
C VAL A 37 -23.88 5.57 5.60
N VAL A 38 -23.11 5.11 4.63
CA VAL A 38 -23.59 4.14 3.64
C VAL A 38 -23.69 2.78 4.31
N GLN A 39 -24.89 2.25 4.38
CA GLN A 39 -25.06 0.85 4.75
C GLN A 39 -24.65 -0.03 3.55
N ILE A 40 -23.44 -0.51 3.59
CA ILE A 40 -23.01 -1.54 2.64
C ILE A 40 -23.73 -2.83 3.05
N GLY A 41 -24.62 -3.31 2.16
CA GLY A 41 -25.30 -4.59 2.38
C GLY A 41 -24.26 -5.71 2.54
N ARG A 42 -24.47 -6.58 3.53
CA ARG A 42 -23.62 -7.78 3.66
C ARG A 42 -23.73 -8.57 2.37
N ARG A 43 -22.60 -8.96 1.81
CA ARG A 43 -22.56 -9.91 0.71
C ARG A 43 -23.30 -11.18 1.12
N SER A 44 -24.04 -11.76 0.18
CA SER A 44 -24.67 -13.06 0.45
C SER A 44 -23.61 -14.09 0.79
N SER A 45 -23.96 -15.09 1.57
CA SER A 45 -23.08 -16.23 1.90
C SER A 45 -22.57 -16.99 0.65
N ALA A 46 -23.15 -16.72 -0.50
CA ALA A 46 -22.75 -17.30 -1.77
C ALA A 46 -21.66 -16.51 -2.52
N TRP A 47 -21.31 -15.30 -2.04
CA TRP A 47 -20.32 -14.49 -2.74
C TRP A 47 -18.90 -14.91 -2.37
N TYR A 48 -18.12 -15.17 -3.38
CA TYR A 48 -16.70 -15.45 -3.27
C TYR A 48 -16.02 -14.94 -4.55
N SER A 49 -14.96 -14.17 -4.43
CA SER A 49 -14.24 -13.60 -5.57
C SER A 49 -13.79 -14.71 -6.53
N GLY A 50 -14.47 -14.81 -7.67
CA GLY A 50 -14.19 -15.84 -8.68
C GLY A 50 -14.67 -17.24 -8.35
N ALA A 51 -15.53 -17.43 -7.33
CA ALA A 51 -16.12 -18.72 -6.97
C ALA A 51 -17.54 -18.55 -6.43
N ASP A 52 -18.37 -19.58 -6.61
CA ASP A 52 -19.76 -19.61 -6.14
C ASP A 52 -19.90 -19.93 -4.62
N ARG A 53 -18.78 -20.01 -3.90
CA ARG A 53 -18.75 -20.38 -2.49
C ARG A 53 -18.04 -19.34 -1.66
N THR A 54 -18.69 -18.88 -0.60
CA THR A 54 -18.01 -18.20 0.50
C THR A 54 -17.19 -19.25 1.26
N PRO A 55 -15.92 -19.02 1.59
CA PRO A 55 -15.23 -19.87 2.52
C PRO A 55 -16.05 -19.96 3.79
N THR A 56 -16.45 -21.15 4.16
CA THR A 56 -17.04 -21.37 5.47
C THR A 56 -16.08 -20.90 6.53
N THR A 57 -16.60 -20.32 7.58
CA THR A 57 -15.85 -19.76 8.71
C THR A 57 -14.60 -20.57 9.00
N LEU A 58 -13.49 -19.93 8.82
CA LEU A 58 -12.18 -20.59 8.90
C LEU A 58 -11.67 -20.64 10.34
N ILE A 59 -12.42 -20.08 11.27
CA ILE A 59 -12.00 -19.91 12.67
C ILE A 59 -12.85 -20.86 13.50
N PRO A 60 -12.31 -21.99 13.97
CA PRO A 60 -13.00 -22.82 14.95
C PRO A 60 -13.04 -22.07 16.28
N HIS A 61 -14.21 -21.69 16.73
CA HIS A 61 -14.42 -21.28 18.10
C HIS A 61 -13.99 -22.42 19.03
N HIS A 62 -13.07 -22.19 19.94
CA HIS A 62 -12.55 -23.15 20.94
C HIS A 62 -11.43 -24.09 20.48
N VAL A 63 -10.34 -23.52 19.98
CA VAL A 63 -9.10 -24.30 19.89
C VAL A 63 -8.28 -24.05 21.15
N SER A 64 -7.82 -25.13 21.77
CA SER A 64 -6.86 -25.03 22.87
C SER A 64 -5.54 -24.53 22.30
N ILE A 65 -5.24 -23.26 22.54
CA ILE A 65 -3.91 -22.68 22.30
C ILE A 65 -3.06 -22.95 23.53
N GLY A 66 -1.85 -23.39 23.31
CA GLY A 66 -0.91 -23.67 24.39
C GLY A 66 0.33 -22.79 24.36
N GLY A 67 1.07 -22.78 25.46
CA GLY A 67 2.43 -22.32 25.54
C GLY A 67 2.66 -20.86 25.15
N ALA A 68 3.73 -20.64 24.39
CA ALA A 68 4.28 -19.32 24.11
C ALA A 68 3.30 -18.35 23.38
N VAL A 69 2.46 -18.86 22.46
CA VAL A 69 1.48 -18.00 21.78
C VAL A 69 0.46 -17.46 22.78
N ARG A 70 -0.06 -18.31 23.70
CA ARG A 70 -0.97 -17.86 24.75
C ARG A 70 -0.37 -16.76 25.62
N GLU A 71 0.86 -16.94 26.07
CA GLU A 71 1.56 -15.94 26.90
C GLU A 71 1.66 -14.59 26.19
N VAL A 72 1.98 -14.59 24.88
CA VAL A 72 2.04 -13.36 24.10
C VAL A 72 0.63 -12.73 23.97
N LEU A 73 -0.41 -13.51 23.66
CA LEU A 73 -1.77 -12.98 23.53
C LEU A 73 -2.30 -12.42 24.86
N ASP A 74 -2.06 -13.10 25.97
CA ASP A 74 -2.45 -12.65 27.32
C ASP A 74 -1.70 -11.35 27.69
N GLY A 75 -0.43 -11.25 27.31
CA GLY A 75 0.38 -10.04 27.45
C GLY A 75 -0.20 -8.86 26.66
N VAL A 76 -0.51 -9.06 25.38
CA VAL A 76 -1.14 -8.04 24.51
C VAL A 76 -2.47 -7.60 25.05
N TYR A 77 -3.31 -8.54 25.46
CA TYR A 77 -4.61 -8.24 26.07
C TYR A 77 -4.47 -7.38 27.35
N SER A 78 -3.40 -7.60 28.10
CA SER A 78 -3.04 -6.81 29.27
C SER A 78 -2.33 -5.47 28.97
N GLY A 79 -2.19 -5.11 27.70
CA GLY A 79 -1.55 -3.88 27.26
C GLY A 79 -0.01 -3.96 27.16
N GLN A 80 0.56 -5.16 27.20
CA GLN A 80 2.00 -5.32 27.01
C GLN A 80 2.39 -5.03 25.56
N ARG A 81 3.47 -4.27 25.38
CA ARG A 81 4.06 -4.01 24.07
C ARG A 81 4.69 -5.27 23.48
N VAL A 82 4.40 -5.52 22.23
CA VAL A 82 4.95 -6.66 21.48
C VAL A 82 6.37 -6.32 21.01
N GLU A 83 7.34 -7.18 21.33
CA GLU A 83 8.74 -7.04 20.93
C GLU A 83 9.13 -8.12 19.90
N ALA A 84 10.36 -8.07 19.37
CA ALA A 84 10.82 -8.94 18.30
C ALA A 84 10.60 -10.44 18.59
N ASP A 85 10.89 -10.89 19.81
CA ASP A 85 10.72 -12.29 20.21
C ASP A 85 9.24 -12.70 20.23
N HIS A 86 8.36 -11.80 20.67
CA HIS A 86 6.90 -12.01 20.63
C HIS A 86 6.41 -12.12 19.19
N LEU A 87 6.87 -11.22 18.30
CA LEU A 87 6.52 -11.26 16.87
C LEU A 87 7.01 -12.57 16.22
N ALA A 88 8.20 -13.06 16.58
CA ALA A 88 8.72 -14.33 16.08
C ALA A 88 7.82 -15.51 16.51
N ILE A 89 7.32 -15.53 17.74
CA ILE A 89 6.38 -16.53 18.23
C ILE A 89 5.07 -16.46 17.43
N LEU A 90 4.50 -15.25 17.21
CA LEU A 90 3.25 -15.07 16.47
C LEU A 90 3.39 -15.50 15.01
N PHE A 91 4.47 -15.15 14.31
CA PHE A 91 4.68 -15.59 12.93
C PHE A 91 4.98 -17.10 12.80
N ALA A 92 5.46 -17.73 13.86
CA ALA A 92 5.65 -19.18 13.90
C ALA A 92 4.35 -19.97 14.12
N ALA A 93 3.25 -19.33 14.53
CA ALA A 93 1.98 -19.92 14.87
C ALA A 93 1.41 -20.86 13.78
N ARG A 94 0.75 -21.94 14.21
CA ARG A 94 0.16 -22.96 13.34
C ARG A 94 -1.20 -23.40 13.87
N GLY A 95 -1.97 -24.06 13.01
CA GLY A 95 -3.25 -24.67 13.39
C GLY A 95 -4.17 -23.67 14.06
N GLY A 96 -4.69 -24.00 15.24
CA GLY A 96 -5.63 -23.18 16.01
C GLY A 96 -5.06 -21.91 16.64
N GLU A 97 -3.74 -21.75 16.67
CA GLU A 97 -3.11 -20.52 17.15
C GLU A 97 -3.34 -19.35 16.19
N VAL A 98 -3.40 -19.63 14.88
CA VAL A 98 -3.59 -18.59 13.85
C VAL A 98 -4.92 -17.88 13.98
N PRO A 99 -6.08 -18.58 14.08
CA PRO A 99 -7.35 -17.91 14.33
C PRO A 99 -7.38 -17.16 15.67
N ALA A 100 -6.75 -17.67 16.73
CA ALA A 100 -6.72 -16.96 18.00
C ALA A 100 -5.97 -15.61 17.93
N ILE A 101 -4.87 -15.55 17.16
CA ILE A 101 -4.16 -14.30 16.88
C ILE A 101 -5.08 -13.34 16.09
N ALA A 102 -5.78 -13.85 15.07
CA ALA A 102 -6.69 -13.04 14.25
C ALA A 102 -7.91 -12.53 15.07
N GLU A 103 -8.44 -13.32 16.00
CA GLU A 103 -9.54 -12.92 16.89
C GLU A 103 -9.10 -11.76 17.80
N LEU A 104 -7.94 -11.86 18.44
CA LEU A 104 -7.43 -10.76 19.27
C LEU A 104 -7.15 -9.49 18.44
N ALA A 105 -6.58 -9.64 17.27
CA ALA A 105 -6.35 -8.49 16.38
C ALA A 105 -7.68 -7.82 15.97
N ASP A 106 -8.72 -8.59 15.69
CA ASP A 106 -10.05 -8.04 15.37
C ASP A 106 -10.70 -7.37 16.59
N GLU A 107 -10.53 -7.92 17.78
CA GLU A 107 -10.98 -7.29 19.03
C GLU A 107 -10.27 -5.95 19.27
N LEU A 108 -8.96 -5.89 19.08
CA LEU A 108 -8.20 -4.64 19.19
C LEU A 108 -8.63 -3.61 18.15
N ARG A 109 -8.85 -4.03 16.91
CA ARG A 109 -9.43 -3.19 15.86
C ARG A 109 -10.80 -2.65 16.26
N ALA A 110 -11.67 -3.52 16.75
CA ALA A 110 -13.02 -3.14 17.15
C ALA A 110 -13.01 -2.13 18.31
N ASN A 111 -12.10 -2.32 19.27
CA ASN A 111 -11.92 -1.39 20.38
C ASN A 111 -11.38 -0.02 19.94
N ALA A 112 -10.51 0.01 18.92
CA ALA A 112 -9.91 1.26 18.41
C ALA A 112 -10.86 2.01 17.47
N ASN A 113 -11.51 1.33 16.53
CA ASN A 113 -12.22 1.94 15.40
C ASN A 113 -13.71 1.59 15.32
N GLY A 114 -14.20 0.70 16.20
CA GLY A 114 -15.56 0.16 16.08
C GLY A 114 -15.75 -0.65 14.80
N ASP A 115 -16.98 -0.76 14.35
CA ASP A 115 -17.35 -1.51 13.14
C ASP A 115 -17.43 -0.61 11.88
N THR A 116 -17.01 0.64 12.00
CA THR A 116 -16.99 1.57 10.87
C THR A 116 -15.82 1.26 9.96
N VAL A 117 -16.10 1.01 8.69
CA VAL A 117 -15.10 0.89 7.62
C VAL A 117 -15.08 2.17 6.81
N THR A 118 -13.92 2.82 6.78
CA THR A 118 -13.71 3.99 5.94
C THR A 118 -13.00 3.62 4.64
N PHE A 119 -13.27 4.34 3.58
CA PHE A 119 -12.60 4.17 2.29
C PHE A 119 -12.45 5.51 1.58
N VAL A 120 -11.45 5.58 0.70
CA VAL A 120 -11.21 6.75 -0.14
C VAL A 120 -11.57 6.40 -1.59
N ARG A 121 -12.34 7.26 -2.24
CA ARG A 121 -12.53 7.19 -3.68
C ARG A 121 -11.33 7.80 -4.36
N ASN A 122 -10.43 6.98 -4.87
CA ASN A 122 -9.25 7.46 -5.56
C ASN A 122 -9.18 7.02 -7.01
N ARG A 123 -8.35 7.72 -7.77
CA ARG A 123 -7.90 7.30 -9.10
C ARG A 123 -6.39 7.15 -9.07
N ASN A 124 -5.90 5.94 -9.33
CA ASN A 124 -4.48 5.73 -9.56
C ASN A 124 -4.10 6.23 -10.96
N ILE A 125 -3.13 7.11 -11.05
CA ILE A 125 -2.58 7.65 -12.29
C ILE A 125 -1.10 7.31 -12.34
N ASN A 126 -0.76 6.25 -13.08
CA ASN A 126 0.61 5.93 -13.38
C ASN A 126 1.06 6.80 -14.57
N TYR A 127 1.83 7.85 -14.32
CA TYR A 127 2.22 8.81 -15.36
C TYR A 127 3.25 8.23 -16.35
N THR A 128 4.04 7.21 -15.97
CA THR A 128 4.94 6.49 -16.87
C THR A 128 5.24 5.08 -16.34
N ASN A 129 5.50 4.15 -17.25
CA ASN A 129 6.07 2.84 -16.93
C ASN A 129 7.57 2.74 -17.30
N VAL A 130 8.15 3.78 -17.87
CA VAL A 130 9.60 3.84 -18.13
C VAL A 130 10.31 4.10 -16.80
N CYS A 131 11.32 3.27 -16.50
CA CYS A 131 12.03 3.34 -15.22
C CYS A 131 13.49 2.94 -15.39
N THR A 132 14.40 3.70 -14.81
CA THR A 132 15.84 3.43 -14.85
C THR A 132 16.28 2.38 -13.83
N TYR A 133 15.45 2.09 -12.82
CA TYR A 133 15.76 1.18 -11.72
C TYR A 133 15.62 -0.29 -12.09
N LYS A 134 16.38 -1.14 -11.38
CA LYS A 134 16.52 -2.57 -11.63
C LYS A 134 15.73 -3.42 -10.65
N CYS A 135 14.47 -3.08 -10.39
CA CYS A 135 13.61 -3.85 -9.50
C CYS A 135 13.31 -5.22 -10.09
N THR A 136 13.82 -6.28 -9.47
CA THR A 136 13.70 -7.65 -9.98
C THR A 136 12.29 -8.21 -9.90
N PHE A 137 11.44 -7.64 -9.04
CA PHE A 137 10.04 -8.05 -8.87
C PHE A 137 9.05 -7.30 -9.76
N CYS A 138 9.44 -6.15 -10.32
CA CYS A 138 8.51 -5.25 -10.98
C CYS A 138 8.15 -5.70 -12.40
N GLY A 139 6.93 -6.21 -12.57
CA GLY A 139 6.40 -6.54 -13.90
C GLY A 139 5.83 -5.35 -14.68
N PHE A 140 5.71 -4.19 -14.03
CA PHE A 140 5.19 -2.97 -14.65
C PHE A 140 6.27 -2.17 -15.39
N SER A 141 7.48 -2.13 -14.84
CA SER A 141 8.59 -1.33 -15.36
C SER A 141 8.99 -1.69 -16.79
N LYS A 142 9.28 -0.68 -17.58
CA LYS A 142 10.00 -0.75 -18.87
C LYS A 142 11.47 -0.30 -18.70
N GLY A 143 12.07 -0.72 -17.61
CA GLY A 143 13.47 -0.49 -17.28
C GLY A 143 14.41 -1.60 -17.76
N PRO A 144 15.68 -1.59 -17.27
CA PRO A 144 16.74 -2.49 -17.74
C PRO A 144 16.44 -4.00 -17.57
N LEU A 145 15.60 -4.38 -16.61
CA LEU A 145 15.22 -5.78 -16.36
C LEU A 145 13.83 -6.12 -16.93
N SER A 146 13.23 -5.23 -17.70
CA SER A 146 11.90 -5.45 -18.25
C SER A 146 11.88 -6.63 -19.20
N LEU A 147 10.93 -7.56 -18.98
CA LEU A 147 10.64 -8.65 -19.90
C LEU A 147 9.62 -8.26 -20.98
N ASN A 148 9.20 -7.01 -21.02
CA ASN A 148 8.21 -6.47 -21.97
C ASN A 148 6.86 -7.23 -22.02
N LEU A 149 6.47 -7.85 -20.91
CA LEU A 149 5.28 -8.67 -20.81
C LEU A 149 3.97 -7.87 -20.71
N ARG A 150 4.04 -6.58 -20.37
CA ARG A 150 2.87 -5.72 -20.17
C ARG A 150 3.01 -4.42 -20.94
N GLY A 151 2.17 -4.23 -21.95
CA GLY A 151 2.02 -2.99 -22.69
C GLY A 151 3.31 -2.43 -23.30
N ARG A 152 3.20 -1.27 -23.92
CA ARG A 152 4.32 -0.51 -24.50
C ARG A 152 4.85 0.49 -23.48
N PRO A 153 6.11 0.97 -23.63
CA PRO A 153 6.59 2.16 -22.92
C PRO A 153 5.68 3.35 -23.18
N TYR A 154 5.41 4.15 -22.15
CA TYR A 154 4.66 5.39 -22.28
C TYR A 154 5.12 6.43 -21.25
N LEU A 155 4.87 7.69 -21.56
CA LEU A 155 4.90 8.82 -20.65
C LEU A 155 3.65 9.64 -20.98
N LEU A 156 2.82 9.91 -19.97
CA LEU A 156 1.65 10.75 -20.14
C LEU A 156 2.08 12.21 -20.27
N ASP A 157 1.47 12.93 -21.20
CA ASP A 157 1.57 14.36 -21.24
C ASP A 157 0.69 15.05 -20.18
N ASP A 158 0.85 16.34 -20.04
CA ASP A 158 0.15 17.13 -19.03
C ASP A 158 -1.36 17.14 -19.28
N GLU A 159 -1.76 17.20 -20.53
CA GLU A 159 -3.18 17.19 -20.94
C GLU A 159 -3.87 15.88 -20.56
N GLU A 160 -3.21 14.76 -20.76
CA GLU A 160 -3.74 13.43 -20.39
C GLU A 160 -3.82 13.27 -18.87
N ILE A 161 -2.82 13.76 -18.11
CA ILE A 161 -2.86 13.75 -16.64
C ILE A 161 -4.07 14.57 -16.16
N VAL A 162 -4.23 15.79 -16.65
CA VAL A 162 -5.36 16.68 -16.32
C VAL A 162 -6.70 16.02 -16.68
N ALA A 163 -6.80 15.44 -17.88
CA ALA A 163 -8.03 14.77 -18.30
C ALA A 163 -8.44 13.64 -17.33
N ARG A 164 -7.48 12.82 -16.89
CA ARG A 164 -7.73 11.75 -15.90
C ARG A 164 -8.14 12.29 -14.53
N VAL A 165 -7.57 13.39 -14.09
CA VAL A 165 -7.92 14.03 -12.81
C VAL A 165 -9.33 14.59 -12.87
N VAL A 166 -9.69 15.29 -13.96
CA VAL A 166 -11.04 15.86 -14.16
C VAL A 166 -12.08 14.74 -14.30
N GLU A 167 -11.77 13.67 -15.04
CA GLU A 167 -12.64 12.50 -15.12
C GLU A 167 -12.86 11.88 -13.74
N ALA A 168 -11.79 11.67 -12.96
CA ALA A 168 -11.90 11.13 -11.61
C ALA A 168 -12.80 12.00 -10.72
N ALA A 169 -12.60 13.31 -10.73
CA ALA A 169 -13.44 14.26 -9.98
C ALA A 169 -14.92 14.20 -10.41
N SER A 170 -15.20 14.11 -11.72
CA SER A 170 -16.56 14.00 -12.24
C SER A 170 -17.26 12.71 -11.80
N ARG A 171 -16.49 11.67 -11.45
CA ARG A 171 -16.99 10.40 -10.90
C ARG A 171 -16.97 10.38 -9.36
N GLY A 172 -16.74 11.51 -8.73
CA GLY A 172 -16.76 11.67 -7.27
C GLY A 172 -15.48 11.19 -6.57
N ALA A 173 -14.37 11.04 -7.27
CA ALA A 173 -13.10 10.80 -6.62
C ALA A 173 -12.66 12.04 -5.83
N THR A 174 -12.17 11.82 -4.62
CA THR A 174 -11.64 12.87 -3.73
C THR A 174 -10.13 12.88 -3.70
N GLU A 175 -9.51 11.85 -4.26
CA GLU A 175 -8.06 11.65 -4.26
C GLU A 175 -7.57 11.13 -5.61
N VAL A 176 -6.38 11.56 -5.99
CA VAL A 176 -5.59 10.89 -7.02
C VAL A 176 -4.32 10.34 -6.39
N CYS A 177 -4.00 9.08 -6.73
CA CYS A 177 -2.75 8.44 -6.34
C CYS A 177 -1.77 8.51 -7.53
N LEU A 178 -0.69 9.28 -7.36
CA LEU A 178 0.31 9.50 -8.40
C LEU A 178 1.54 8.66 -8.13
N GLN A 179 1.83 7.71 -9.00
CA GLN A 179 3.01 6.84 -8.93
C GLN A 179 3.48 6.52 -10.36
N GLY A 180 4.75 6.23 -10.52
CA GLY A 180 5.26 5.82 -11.83
C GLY A 180 6.67 5.25 -11.78
N GLY A 181 7.24 5.07 -12.97
CA GLY A 181 8.66 4.81 -13.12
C GLY A 181 9.49 6.07 -12.93
N ILE A 182 10.77 5.90 -12.63
CA ILE A 182 11.73 7.01 -12.64
C ILE A 182 12.23 7.18 -14.07
N HIS A 183 11.64 8.13 -14.77
CA HIS A 183 11.99 8.40 -16.16
C HIS A 183 13.37 9.07 -16.27
N PRO A 184 14.23 8.67 -17.22
CA PRO A 184 15.56 9.25 -17.34
C PRO A 184 15.55 10.76 -17.66
N ASP A 185 14.53 11.23 -18.36
CA ASP A 185 14.42 12.62 -18.80
C ASP A 185 13.73 13.56 -17.80
N PHE A 186 13.35 13.09 -16.60
CA PHE A 186 12.81 13.98 -15.59
C PHE A 186 13.88 14.93 -15.07
N ASP A 187 13.51 16.19 -14.93
CA ASP A 187 14.42 17.31 -14.64
C ASP A 187 14.58 17.61 -13.13
N GLY A 188 13.92 16.83 -12.27
CA GLY A 188 13.88 17.05 -10.83
C GLY A 188 12.73 17.95 -10.36
N ASP A 189 12.10 18.71 -11.24
CA ASP A 189 10.88 19.50 -10.94
C ASP A 189 9.59 18.84 -11.45
N TYR A 190 9.71 17.66 -12.04
CA TYR A 190 8.58 16.95 -12.65
C TYR A 190 7.43 16.75 -11.66
N TYR A 191 7.69 16.24 -10.46
CA TYR A 191 6.64 15.93 -9.48
C TYR A 191 6.00 17.19 -8.88
N VAL A 192 6.79 18.25 -8.69
CA VAL A 192 6.27 19.58 -8.28
C VAL A 192 5.31 20.10 -9.35
N ARG A 193 5.70 20.03 -10.63
CA ARG A 193 4.88 20.48 -11.77
C ARG A 193 3.59 19.68 -11.87
N VAL A 194 3.66 18.35 -11.84
CA VAL A 194 2.46 17.47 -11.92
C VAL A 194 1.52 17.74 -10.74
N THR A 195 2.04 17.95 -9.54
CA THR A 195 1.23 18.31 -8.38
C THR A 195 0.46 19.61 -8.62
N LYS A 196 1.13 20.65 -9.13
CA LYS A 196 0.48 21.92 -9.48
C LYS A 196 -0.61 21.75 -10.53
N LEU A 197 -0.34 21.01 -11.60
CA LEU A 197 -1.33 20.70 -12.64
C LEU A 197 -2.60 20.08 -12.06
N VAL A 198 -2.48 19.11 -11.16
CA VAL A 198 -3.63 18.50 -10.48
C VAL A 198 -4.41 19.54 -9.69
N LYS A 199 -3.72 20.38 -8.91
CA LYS A 199 -4.37 21.40 -8.06
C LYS A 199 -4.97 22.54 -8.86
N GLU A 200 -4.39 22.89 -10.00
CA GLU A 200 -4.97 23.87 -10.94
C GLU A 200 -6.23 23.32 -11.60
N ALA A 201 -6.22 22.05 -12.01
CA ALA A 201 -7.37 21.40 -12.64
C ALA A 201 -8.53 21.15 -11.67
N VAL A 202 -8.23 20.67 -10.45
CA VAL A 202 -9.22 20.36 -9.41
C VAL A 202 -8.65 20.77 -8.03
N PRO A 203 -8.88 22.01 -7.58
CA PRO A 203 -8.28 22.55 -6.36
C PRO A 203 -8.57 21.75 -5.10
N THR A 204 -9.71 21.05 -5.03
CA THR A 204 -10.11 20.22 -3.88
C THR A 204 -9.52 18.82 -3.89
N MET A 205 -8.90 18.39 -5.00
CA MET A 205 -8.36 17.04 -5.12
C MET A 205 -7.22 16.81 -4.12
N HIS A 206 -7.33 15.76 -3.34
CA HIS A 206 -6.21 15.28 -2.50
C HIS A 206 -5.17 14.62 -3.40
N VAL A 207 -3.92 15.10 -3.32
CA VAL A 207 -2.80 14.51 -4.06
C VAL A 207 -2.04 13.58 -3.13
N HIS A 208 -2.24 12.28 -3.31
CA HIS A 208 -1.48 11.20 -2.70
C HIS A 208 -0.39 10.76 -3.68
N GLY A 209 0.82 11.11 -3.47
CA GLY A 209 1.96 10.84 -4.36
C GLY A 209 3.21 11.27 -3.62
N PHE A 210 4.14 11.02 -4.06
CA PHE A 210 5.14 10.30 -4.74
C PHE A 210 5.89 9.44 -3.71
N THR A 211 6.46 8.33 -4.12
CA THR A 211 7.18 7.43 -3.21
C THR A 211 8.44 8.08 -2.63
N ALA A 212 8.94 7.53 -1.53
CA ALA A 212 10.23 7.97 -0.98
C ALA A 212 11.37 7.95 -2.01
N LEU A 213 11.32 7.00 -2.96
CA LEU A 213 12.29 6.93 -4.05
C LEU A 213 12.16 8.11 -5.00
N GLU A 214 10.95 8.43 -5.45
CA GLU A 214 10.67 9.52 -6.39
C GLU A 214 11.10 10.87 -5.80
N VAL A 215 10.72 11.11 -4.54
CA VAL A 215 11.06 12.35 -3.81
C VAL A 215 12.56 12.50 -3.62
N LEU A 216 13.23 11.45 -3.18
CA LEU A 216 14.68 11.52 -2.91
C LEU A 216 15.50 11.63 -4.20
N GLU A 217 15.05 10.98 -5.28
CA GLU A 217 15.70 11.04 -6.57
C GLU A 217 15.67 12.47 -7.14
N ASP A 218 14.52 13.14 -7.12
CA ASP A 218 14.43 14.49 -7.66
C ASP A 218 15.13 15.52 -6.75
N SER A 219 15.06 15.38 -5.44
CA SER A 219 15.89 16.17 -4.51
C SER A 219 17.38 16.06 -4.85
N ARG A 220 17.87 14.85 -5.16
CA ARG A 220 19.27 14.62 -5.56
C ARG A 220 19.60 15.20 -6.94
N ARG A 221 18.70 15.06 -7.91
CA ARG A 221 18.87 15.64 -9.25
C ARG A 221 19.04 17.15 -9.24
N LEU A 222 18.28 17.81 -8.34
CA LEU A 222 18.38 19.26 -8.16
C LEU A 222 19.54 19.69 -7.27
N GLY A 223 20.15 18.77 -6.51
CA GLY A 223 21.08 19.11 -5.45
C GLY A 223 20.42 19.91 -4.31
N GLU A 224 19.10 19.78 -4.16
CA GLU A 224 18.30 20.47 -3.17
C GLU A 224 18.16 19.60 -1.89
N PRO A 225 18.29 20.18 -0.67
CA PRO A 225 18.02 19.44 0.55
C PRO A 225 16.60 18.85 0.57
N LEU A 226 16.45 17.62 1.06
CA LEU A 226 15.18 16.88 1.08
C LEU A 226 14.04 17.68 1.75
N GLU A 227 14.32 18.34 2.87
CA GLU A 227 13.33 19.17 3.60
C GLU A 227 12.83 20.33 2.74
N SER A 228 13.74 21.02 2.04
CA SER A 228 13.39 22.11 1.10
C SER A 228 12.52 21.57 -0.05
N TYR A 229 12.92 20.47 -0.64
CA TYR A 229 12.17 19.83 -1.74
C TYR A 229 10.76 19.43 -1.32
N LEU A 230 10.62 18.73 -0.18
CA LEU A 230 9.32 18.34 0.37
C LEU A 230 8.46 19.56 0.75
N SER A 231 9.06 20.65 1.25
CA SER A 231 8.33 21.90 1.50
C SER A 231 7.75 22.47 0.21
N ARG A 232 8.54 22.51 -0.88
CA ARG A 232 8.04 22.93 -2.21
C ARG A 232 6.94 22.03 -2.74
N MET A 233 7.06 20.70 -2.54
CA MET A 233 6.02 19.74 -2.90
C MET A 233 4.72 20.01 -2.15
N LYS A 234 4.81 20.27 -0.83
CA LYS A 234 3.67 20.64 0.01
C LYS A 234 3.02 21.94 -0.45
N GLU A 235 3.83 22.97 -0.75
CA GLU A 235 3.34 24.25 -1.29
C GLU A 235 2.67 24.09 -2.65
N ALA A 236 3.15 23.15 -3.49
CA ALA A 236 2.52 22.79 -4.74
C ALA A 236 1.17 22.08 -4.55
N GLY A 237 0.88 21.55 -3.35
CA GLY A 237 -0.38 20.90 -2.99
C GLY A 237 -0.30 19.40 -2.77
N LEU A 238 0.92 18.83 -2.62
CA LEU A 238 1.08 17.45 -2.15
C LEU A 238 0.45 17.34 -0.76
N ALA A 239 -0.38 16.32 -0.56
CA ALA A 239 -1.14 16.16 0.68
C ALA A 239 -0.68 14.96 1.54
N SER A 240 -0.21 13.89 0.89
CA SER A 240 0.32 12.70 1.58
C SER A 240 1.24 11.89 0.69
N LEU A 241 2.11 11.07 1.29
CA LEU A 241 3.04 10.18 0.58
C LEU A 241 2.62 8.72 0.70
N PRO A 242 2.69 7.92 -0.37
CA PRO A 242 2.52 6.48 -0.29
C PRO A 242 3.74 5.81 0.33
N GLY A 243 3.51 4.73 1.09
CA GLY A 243 4.57 3.90 1.68
C GLY A 243 5.27 2.98 0.67
N THR A 244 4.86 2.99 -0.58
CA THR A 244 5.51 2.21 -1.65
C THR A 244 6.98 2.61 -1.81
N ALA A 245 7.75 1.75 -2.44
CA ALA A 245 9.21 1.68 -2.42
C ALA A 245 9.82 1.13 -1.12
N ALA A 246 9.02 0.87 -0.07
CA ALA A 246 9.48 0.12 1.11
C ALA A 246 9.83 -1.33 0.75
N GLU A 247 8.98 -2.00 0.02
CA GLU A 247 8.97 -3.46 -0.22
C GLU A 247 9.16 -4.21 1.09
N ILE A 248 10.41 -4.51 1.45
CA ILE A 248 10.85 -4.95 2.79
C ILE A 248 11.95 -4.00 3.26
N LEU A 249 11.78 -3.40 4.44
CA LEU A 249 12.78 -2.53 5.07
C LEU A 249 13.84 -3.39 5.79
N HIS A 250 14.63 -4.08 4.97
CA HIS A 250 15.80 -4.85 5.36
C HIS A 250 16.76 -4.91 4.17
N ASP A 251 17.96 -4.36 4.31
CA ASP A 251 18.82 -4.08 3.17
C ASP A 251 19.36 -5.34 2.48
N ASP A 252 19.51 -6.48 3.16
CA ASP A 252 19.86 -7.75 2.50
C ASP A 252 18.74 -8.22 1.54
N VAL A 253 17.47 -8.03 1.91
CA VAL A 253 16.33 -8.33 1.04
C VAL A 253 16.25 -7.33 -0.09
N ARG A 254 16.48 -6.04 0.19
CA ARG A 254 16.49 -4.95 -0.80
C ARG A 254 17.57 -5.17 -1.85
N ALA A 255 18.76 -5.64 -1.45
CA ALA A 255 19.84 -5.99 -2.38
C ALA A 255 19.44 -7.07 -3.41
N ILE A 256 18.47 -7.92 -3.10
CA ILE A 256 17.92 -8.93 -4.02
C ILE A 256 16.78 -8.36 -4.87
N LEU A 257 15.85 -7.65 -4.23
CA LEU A 257 14.61 -7.18 -4.86
C LEU A 257 14.80 -5.89 -5.69
N CYS A 258 15.56 -4.95 -5.15
CA CYS A 258 15.68 -3.58 -5.68
C CYS A 258 17.03 -2.94 -5.31
N PRO A 259 18.15 -3.48 -5.85
CA PRO A 259 19.50 -3.20 -5.37
C PRO A 259 19.96 -1.75 -5.54
N ASP A 260 19.32 -1.00 -6.40
CA ASP A 260 19.65 0.39 -6.72
C ASP A 260 18.61 1.41 -6.20
N LYS A 261 17.59 0.93 -5.45
CA LYS A 261 16.61 1.82 -4.79
C LYS A 261 17.16 2.41 -3.48
N VAL A 262 16.37 3.28 -2.87
CA VAL A 262 16.63 3.82 -1.53
C VAL A 262 16.87 2.69 -0.52
N THR A 263 17.80 2.90 0.39
CA THR A 263 18.05 2.00 1.52
C THR A 263 16.91 2.07 2.54
N THR A 264 16.93 1.18 3.52
CA THR A 264 16.00 1.24 4.66
C THR A 264 16.06 2.59 5.37
N ASP A 265 17.26 3.07 5.69
CA ASP A 265 17.47 4.34 6.39
C ASP A 265 17.02 5.53 5.55
N GLU A 266 17.27 5.52 4.24
CA GLU A 266 16.81 6.58 3.33
C GLU A 266 15.28 6.62 3.25
N TRP A 267 14.59 5.47 3.19
CA TRP A 267 13.14 5.42 3.21
C TRP A 267 12.57 6.01 4.51
N LEU A 268 13.12 5.59 5.64
CA LEU A 268 12.72 6.12 6.96
C LEU A 268 12.96 7.62 7.07
N MET A 269 14.12 8.10 6.62
CA MET A 269 14.49 9.52 6.61
C MET A 269 13.48 10.36 5.79
N VAL A 270 13.09 9.90 4.60
CA VAL A 270 12.11 10.63 3.78
C VAL A 270 10.78 10.77 4.51
N HIS A 271 10.27 9.69 5.11
CA HIS A 271 9.01 9.74 5.83
C HIS A 271 9.11 10.56 7.11
N GLU A 272 10.19 10.47 7.87
CA GLU A 272 10.43 11.29 9.05
C GLU A 272 10.46 12.79 8.70
N THR A 273 11.15 13.14 7.62
CA THR A 273 11.19 14.52 7.11
C THR A 273 9.80 14.98 6.65
N ALA A 274 9.06 14.15 5.92
CA ALA A 274 7.70 14.47 5.50
C ALA A 274 6.77 14.71 6.72
N HIS A 275 6.86 13.85 7.73
CA HIS A 275 6.07 13.97 8.95
C HIS A 275 6.41 15.25 9.73
N SER A 276 7.69 15.66 9.82
CA SER A 276 8.10 16.91 10.46
C SER A 276 7.51 18.15 9.79
N LEU A 277 7.28 18.07 8.49
CA LEU A 277 6.60 19.10 7.70
C LEU A 277 5.06 19.02 7.78
N GLY A 278 4.52 18.04 8.50
CA GLY A 278 3.08 17.82 8.62
C GLY A 278 2.44 17.14 7.41
N LEU A 279 3.24 16.54 6.52
CA LEU A 279 2.75 15.61 5.50
C LEU A 279 2.56 14.23 6.12
N ARG A 280 1.39 13.64 5.94
CA ARG A 280 1.12 12.28 6.37
C ARG A 280 1.55 11.27 5.32
N SER A 281 1.72 10.02 5.75
CA SER A 281 2.02 8.93 4.83
C SER A 281 1.42 7.60 5.31
N ASN A 282 1.50 6.57 4.48
CA ASN A 282 1.19 5.22 4.89
C ASN A 282 2.44 4.32 4.87
N VAL A 283 2.31 3.11 5.39
CA VAL A 283 3.33 2.07 5.33
C VAL A 283 2.84 0.96 4.41
N THR A 284 3.69 0.48 3.53
CA THR A 284 3.43 -0.73 2.74
C THR A 284 4.50 -1.78 3.00
N ILE A 285 4.11 -3.05 3.09
CA ILE A 285 5.03 -4.19 3.09
C ILE A 285 4.68 -5.13 1.93
N MET A 286 5.63 -5.46 1.06
CA MET A 286 5.44 -6.47 0.03
C MET A 286 6.06 -7.79 0.51
N PHE A 287 5.22 -8.80 0.79
CA PHE A 287 5.67 -10.04 1.42
C PHE A 287 5.31 -11.28 0.60
N GLY A 288 6.03 -12.38 0.82
CA GLY A 288 5.83 -13.68 0.16
C GLY A 288 6.73 -13.92 -1.05
N SER A 289 7.84 -13.21 -1.18
CA SER A 289 8.78 -13.25 -2.30
C SER A 289 10.06 -14.03 -1.96
N VAL A 290 11.08 -13.39 -1.42
CA VAL A 290 12.39 -13.99 -1.07
C VAL A 290 12.70 -13.91 0.40
N GLU A 291 11.96 -13.10 1.10
CA GLU A 291 12.15 -12.80 2.53
C GLU A 291 11.63 -13.92 3.44
N HIS A 292 11.96 -13.82 4.71
CA HIS A 292 11.55 -14.68 5.81
C HIS A 292 10.88 -13.87 6.91
N PRO A 293 10.21 -14.51 7.89
CA PRO A 293 9.50 -13.80 8.97
C PRO A 293 10.34 -12.80 9.76
N GLU A 294 11.64 -13.05 9.96
CA GLU A 294 12.55 -12.10 10.62
C GLU A 294 12.64 -10.76 9.89
N HIS A 295 12.53 -10.76 8.57
CA HIS A 295 12.54 -9.51 7.78
C HIS A 295 11.20 -8.75 7.90
N TRP A 296 10.08 -9.46 8.05
CA TRP A 296 8.78 -8.81 8.36
C TRP A 296 8.82 -8.16 9.73
N ILE A 297 9.41 -8.85 10.71
CA ILE A 297 9.60 -8.32 12.06
C ILE A 297 10.44 -7.03 12.03
N ALA A 298 11.58 -7.05 11.35
CA ALA A 298 12.42 -5.86 11.20
C ALA A 298 11.65 -4.69 10.57
N HIS A 299 10.90 -4.95 9.50
CA HIS A 299 10.07 -3.95 8.83
C HIS A 299 9.00 -3.35 9.75
N ILE A 300 8.22 -4.20 10.44
CA ILE A 300 7.17 -3.78 11.38
C ILE A 300 7.76 -2.94 12.50
N LEU A 301 8.87 -3.39 13.11
CA LEU A 301 9.50 -2.67 14.21
C LEU A 301 10.08 -1.32 13.76
N ALA A 302 10.77 -1.26 12.63
CA ALA A 302 11.32 -0.01 12.10
C ALA A 302 10.23 1.03 11.81
N THR A 303 9.12 0.62 11.21
CA THR A 303 7.99 1.51 10.92
C THR A 303 7.21 1.90 12.17
N ARG A 304 7.03 0.99 13.13
CA ARG A 304 6.45 1.28 14.44
C ARG A 304 7.29 2.31 15.20
N ASP A 305 8.60 2.11 15.27
CA ASP A 305 9.49 3.02 15.98
C ASP A 305 9.52 4.41 15.35
N LEU A 306 9.41 4.53 14.03
CA LEU A 306 9.24 5.81 13.38
C LEU A 306 7.87 6.42 13.71
N ASN A 307 6.79 5.63 13.71
CA ASN A 307 5.47 6.12 14.06
C ASN A 307 5.38 6.60 15.53
N ASP A 308 6.05 5.90 16.44
CA ASP A 308 6.13 6.31 17.85
C ASP A 308 6.76 7.70 18.04
N ARG A 309 7.73 8.05 17.18
CA ARG A 309 8.39 9.36 17.21
C ARG A 309 7.58 10.45 16.51
N THR A 310 6.87 10.10 15.45
CA THR A 310 6.28 11.12 14.54
C THR A 310 4.75 11.16 14.54
N GLY A 311 4.08 10.03 14.82
CA GLY A 311 2.64 9.89 14.68
C GLY A 311 2.12 10.15 13.26
N GLY A 312 2.99 10.04 12.25
CA GLY A 312 2.71 10.51 10.89
C GLY A 312 2.11 9.46 9.96
N PHE A 313 2.21 8.18 10.28
CA PHE A 313 1.58 7.12 9.48
C PHE A 313 0.07 7.04 9.74
N THR A 314 -0.71 6.88 8.67
CA THR A 314 -2.17 6.79 8.73
C THR A 314 -2.67 5.35 8.65
N GLU A 315 -1.92 4.47 8.01
CA GLU A 315 -2.30 3.08 7.79
C GLU A 315 -1.09 2.20 7.47
N PHE A 316 -1.23 0.91 7.75
CA PHE A 316 -0.27 -0.12 7.38
C PHE A 316 -0.92 -1.05 6.35
N ILE A 317 -0.31 -1.21 5.16
CA ILE A 317 -0.90 -1.89 4.01
C ILE A 317 -0.05 -3.10 3.63
N PRO A 318 -0.45 -4.32 4.01
CA PRO A 318 0.21 -5.53 3.56
C PRO A 318 -0.13 -5.85 2.09
N LEU A 319 0.88 -6.01 1.26
CA LEU A 319 0.79 -6.31 -0.16
C LEU A 319 1.36 -7.70 -0.44
N PRO A 320 0.52 -8.73 -0.63
CA PRO A 320 0.99 -10.04 -1.03
C PRO A 320 1.73 -9.98 -2.37
N PHE A 321 2.92 -10.58 -2.45
CA PHE A 321 3.68 -10.65 -3.69
C PHE A 321 2.90 -11.39 -4.79
N VAL A 322 2.75 -10.73 -5.93
CA VAL A 322 2.11 -11.28 -7.12
C VAL A 322 3.19 -11.72 -8.11
N HIS A 323 3.35 -13.02 -8.26
CA HIS A 323 4.44 -13.62 -9.04
C HIS A 323 4.28 -13.49 -10.57
N MET A 324 3.05 -13.35 -11.05
CA MET A 324 2.74 -13.28 -12.49
C MET A 324 3.40 -12.06 -13.12
N ALA A 325 4.17 -12.29 -14.19
CA ALA A 325 4.96 -11.28 -14.88
C ALA A 325 6.09 -10.63 -14.04
N SER A 326 6.42 -11.17 -12.86
CA SER A 326 7.56 -10.74 -12.06
C SER A 326 8.85 -11.39 -12.59
N PRO A 327 9.87 -10.61 -12.98
CA PRO A 327 11.13 -11.16 -13.51
C PRO A 327 11.80 -12.15 -12.58
N ILE A 328 11.91 -11.85 -11.28
CA ILE A 328 12.56 -12.71 -10.30
C ILE A 328 11.87 -14.08 -10.16
N TYR A 329 10.53 -14.11 -10.26
CA TYR A 329 9.80 -15.38 -10.23
C TYR A 329 10.00 -16.19 -11.51
N LEU A 330 9.95 -15.54 -12.66
CA LEU A 330 10.18 -16.19 -13.95
C LEU A 330 11.61 -16.75 -14.07
N GLN A 331 12.55 -16.14 -13.36
CA GLN A 331 13.93 -16.64 -13.19
C GLN A 331 14.04 -17.73 -12.10
N ARG A 332 12.93 -18.16 -11.47
CA ARG A 332 12.90 -19.15 -10.38
C ARG A 332 13.70 -18.75 -9.14
N ARG A 333 13.77 -17.46 -8.82
CA ARG A 333 14.52 -16.89 -7.71
C ARG A 333 13.64 -16.39 -6.58
N SER A 334 12.33 -16.56 -6.67
CA SER A 334 11.38 -16.20 -5.61
C SER A 334 10.28 -17.25 -5.48
N ARG A 335 9.52 -17.15 -4.37
CA ARG A 335 8.29 -17.93 -4.15
C ARG A 335 7.15 -17.42 -5.06
N ARG A 336 6.03 -18.15 -5.10
CA ARG A 336 4.81 -17.78 -5.85
C ARG A 336 3.98 -16.68 -5.17
N GLY A 337 4.36 -16.26 -3.99
CA GLY A 337 3.59 -15.42 -3.09
C GLY A 337 3.41 -16.10 -1.73
N PRO A 338 2.79 -15.41 -0.77
CA PRO A 338 2.55 -15.95 0.55
C PRO A 338 1.47 -17.03 0.55
N ALA A 339 1.52 -17.93 1.52
CA ALA A 339 0.40 -18.79 1.85
C ALA A 339 -0.72 -17.97 2.54
N PHE A 340 -1.96 -18.49 2.51
CA PHE A 340 -3.08 -17.83 3.20
C PHE A 340 -2.80 -17.59 4.69
N ARG A 341 -2.15 -18.55 5.36
CA ARG A 341 -1.73 -18.41 6.75
C ARG A 341 -0.76 -17.22 6.94
N GLU A 342 0.23 -17.08 6.07
CA GLU A 342 1.19 -15.95 6.13
C GLU A 342 0.46 -14.63 5.91
N THR A 343 -0.46 -14.60 4.95
CA THR A 343 -1.28 -13.42 4.68
C THR A 343 -2.09 -13.02 5.90
N LEU A 344 -2.79 -13.99 6.53
CA LEU A 344 -3.59 -13.72 7.71
C LEU A 344 -2.72 -13.23 8.88
N LEU A 345 -1.58 -13.88 9.12
CA LEU A 345 -0.66 -13.48 10.19
C LEU A 345 -0.06 -12.10 9.97
N VAL A 346 0.36 -11.76 8.75
CA VAL A 346 0.91 -10.41 8.48
C VAL A 346 -0.15 -9.33 8.74
N HIS A 347 -1.41 -9.57 8.40
CA HIS A 347 -2.48 -8.59 8.67
C HIS A 347 -2.85 -8.52 10.16
N ALA A 348 -2.78 -9.63 10.87
CA ALA A 348 -3.17 -9.67 12.29
C ALA A 348 -2.07 -9.18 13.23
N VAL A 349 -0.81 -9.27 12.82
CA VAL A 349 0.36 -8.99 13.68
C VAL A 349 0.90 -7.56 13.45
N ALA A 350 0.71 -7.00 12.24
CA ALA A 350 1.10 -5.63 11.91
C ALA A 350 0.06 -4.61 12.39
#